data_09a2a06331629bf934cb6448e7bb3f93
#
_entry.id   09a2a06331629bf934cb6448e7bb3f93
#
_cell.length_a   1.000
_cell.length_b   1.000
_cell.length_c   1.000
_cell.angle_alpha   90.00
_cell.angle_beta   90.00
_cell.angle_gamma   90.00
#
_symmetry.space_group_name_H-M   'P 1'
#
loop_
_entity.id
_entity.type
_entity.pdbx_description
1 polymer ?
#
loop_
_entity_poly.entity_id
_entity_poly.type
_entity_poly.pdbx_seq_one_letter_code
_entity_poly.pdbx_strand_id
1 'polypeptide(L)'
;MSSGSHPGDVLLHQGIGLDAFNALPERKAVHALYECCNSMTMARHLAYGRSYPDHDALFRRADALLFALPESAVDQILDACPELGRRPRSEKSQAEQCSVWDEDAAVMAELAESSRAYATKFGFGFVMCCGTMEARTVLSAIDDRLHNDVETERKVVRNELAKINRSRLERMLGPEGGYQNW
;
A
#
# COMPACT_ATOMS: atom_id res chain seq x y z
N MET A 1 -9.44 28.00 29.25
CA MET A 1 -9.58 26.52 29.08
C MET A 1 -9.03 26.15 27.70
N SER A 2 -7.81 25.75 27.67
CA SER A 2 -7.08 25.41 26.43
C SER A 2 -7.30 23.95 26.15
N SER A 3 -8.12 23.63 25.14
CA SER A 3 -8.27 22.28 24.62
C SER A 3 -7.02 21.96 23.80
N GLY A 4 -6.11 21.23 24.44
CA GLY A 4 -4.97 20.65 23.76
C GLY A 4 -5.45 19.60 22.76
N SER A 5 -5.40 19.91 21.47
CA SER A 5 -5.45 18.91 20.42
C SER A 5 -4.27 17.97 20.61
N HIS A 6 -4.54 16.69 20.85
CA HIS A 6 -3.52 15.67 20.88
C HIS A 6 -2.90 15.56 19.49
N PRO A 7 -1.58 15.66 19.33
CA PRO A 7 -0.91 15.53 18.04
C PRO A 7 -0.69 14.03 17.71
N GLY A 8 -1.71 13.21 17.89
CA GLY A 8 -1.59 11.74 17.82
C GLY A 8 -2.10 11.10 16.55
N ASP A 9 -2.84 11.79 15.70
CA ASP A 9 -3.58 11.16 14.60
C ASP A 9 -3.42 11.80 13.23
N VAL A 10 -2.50 12.70 13.06
CA VAL A 10 -2.08 13.11 11.72
C VAL A 10 -1.10 12.02 11.28
N LEU A 11 -1.36 11.39 10.13
CA LEU A 11 -0.36 10.56 9.46
C LEU A 11 0.95 11.33 9.49
N LEU A 12 1.84 10.95 10.38
CA LEU A 12 3.05 11.70 10.81
C LEU A 12 4.01 11.96 9.64
N HIS A 13 3.71 11.44 8.43
CA HIS A 13 4.61 11.38 7.30
C HIS A 13 3.91 11.65 5.96
N GLN A 14 2.94 12.57 5.92
CA GLN A 14 2.39 13.02 4.64
C GLN A 14 3.07 14.32 4.18
N GLY A 15 3.64 14.29 2.97
CA GLY A 15 4.20 15.48 2.35
C GLY A 15 5.42 16.05 3.05
N ILE A 16 6.21 15.19 3.73
CA ILE A 16 7.38 15.64 4.49
C ILE A 16 8.52 16.16 3.61
N GLY A 17 8.55 15.82 2.33
CA GLY A 17 9.64 16.12 1.42
C GLY A 17 10.83 15.16 1.53
N LEU A 18 11.57 15.00 0.44
CA LEU A 18 12.69 14.07 0.36
C LEU A 18 13.83 14.46 1.29
N ASP A 19 14.16 15.74 1.37
CA ASP A 19 15.27 16.22 2.22
C ASP A 19 14.95 15.98 3.70
N ALA A 20 13.74 16.29 4.14
CA ALA A 20 13.31 16.02 5.51
C ALA A 20 13.27 14.52 5.81
N PHE A 21 12.81 13.70 4.86
CA PHE A 21 12.85 12.24 4.97
C PHE A 21 14.29 11.73 5.12
N ASN A 22 15.22 12.22 4.30
CA ASN A 22 16.64 11.86 4.38
C ASN A 22 17.25 12.21 5.74
N ALA A 23 16.80 13.32 6.35
CA ALA A 23 17.28 13.81 7.64
C ALA A 23 16.58 13.17 8.86
N LEU A 24 15.52 12.36 8.66
CA LEU A 24 14.83 11.71 9.78
C LEU A 24 15.78 10.83 10.62
N PRO A 25 15.62 10.81 11.95
CA PRO A 25 16.21 9.78 12.78
C PRO A 25 15.83 8.38 12.27
N GLU A 26 16.74 7.43 12.34
CA GLU A 26 16.56 6.07 11.78
C GLU A 26 15.22 5.43 12.19
N ARG A 27 14.89 5.46 13.50
CA ARG A 27 13.62 4.89 13.99
C ARG A 27 12.38 5.50 13.34
N LYS A 28 12.39 6.82 13.13
CA LYS A 28 11.28 7.52 12.48
C LYS A 28 11.19 7.19 10.99
N ALA A 29 12.33 7.10 10.31
CA ALA A 29 12.38 6.69 8.91
C ALA A 29 11.89 5.25 8.72
N VAL A 30 12.33 4.32 9.56
CA VAL A 30 11.84 2.93 9.54
C VAL A 30 10.33 2.87 9.77
N HIS A 31 9.81 3.64 10.72
CA HIS A 31 8.37 3.68 10.98
C HIS A 31 7.58 4.20 9.78
N ALA A 32 8.00 5.34 9.21
CA ALA A 32 7.36 5.92 8.03
C ALA A 32 7.35 4.95 6.83
N LEU A 33 8.47 4.28 6.60
CA LEU A 33 8.60 3.31 5.52
C LEU A 33 7.78 2.03 5.78
N TYR A 34 7.69 1.59 7.04
CA TYR A 34 6.84 0.46 7.42
C TYR A 34 5.37 0.75 7.13
N GLU A 35 4.90 1.96 7.40
CA GLU A 35 3.54 2.37 7.03
C GLU A 35 3.29 2.32 5.52
N CYS A 36 4.33 2.51 4.70
CA CYS A 36 4.20 2.43 3.24
C CYS A 36 4.21 0.99 2.72
N CYS A 37 5.11 0.14 3.20
CA CYS A 37 5.37 -1.16 2.59
C CYS A 37 4.90 -2.38 3.40
N ASN A 38 4.41 -2.18 4.63
CA ASN A 38 3.99 -3.25 5.55
C ASN A 38 5.05 -4.37 5.75
N SER A 39 6.32 -4.04 5.56
CA SER A 39 7.42 -4.97 5.70
C SER A 39 8.56 -4.35 6.49
N MET A 40 8.85 -4.89 7.66
CA MET A 40 9.94 -4.41 8.51
C MET A 40 11.32 -4.59 7.83
N THR A 41 11.48 -5.67 7.08
CA THR A 41 12.70 -5.93 6.31
C THR A 41 12.92 -4.85 5.26
N MET A 42 11.91 -4.56 4.45
CA MET A 42 11.99 -3.48 3.45
C MET A 42 12.22 -2.12 4.11
N ALA A 43 11.45 -1.81 5.15
CA ALA A 43 11.55 -0.53 5.86
C ALA A 43 12.96 -0.26 6.39
N ARG A 44 13.58 -1.25 7.01
CA ARG A 44 14.98 -1.15 7.48
C ARG A 44 15.98 -0.97 6.35
N HIS A 45 15.88 -1.78 5.29
CA HIS A 45 16.79 -1.66 4.16
C HIS A 45 16.66 -0.33 3.43
N LEU A 46 15.45 0.19 3.30
CA LEU A 46 15.21 1.52 2.71
C LEU A 46 15.73 2.64 3.63
N ALA A 47 15.50 2.56 4.93
CA ALA A 47 16.03 3.53 5.88
C ALA A 47 17.56 3.56 5.91
N TYR A 48 18.19 2.40 5.82
CA TYR A 48 19.64 2.24 5.75
C TYR A 48 20.25 2.80 4.44
N GLY A 49 19.50 2.74 3.34
CA GLY A 49 19.92 3.21 2.02
C GLY A 49 19.88 4.73 1.84
N ARG A 50 19.45 5.49 2.85
CA ARG A 50 19.48 6.97 2.80
C ARG A 50 20.94 7.49 2.79
N SER A 51 21.21 8.62 2.13
CA SER A 51 20.28 9.58 1.52
C SER A 51 20.01 9.23 0.07
N TYR A 52 18.73 9.41 -0.33
CA TYR A 52 18.32 9.27 -1.72
C TYR A 52 18.44 10.63 -2.43
N PRO A 53 18.98 10.66 -3.67
CA PRO A 53 19.15 11.90 -4.42
C PRO A 53 17.83 12.44 -5.00
N ASP A 54 16.89 11.56 -5.29
CA ASP A 54 15.58 11.86 -5.89
C ASP A 54 14.54 10.80 -5.50
N HIS A 55 13.27 11.06 -5.82
CA HIS A 55 12.16 10.13 -5.57
C HIS A 55 12.35 8.81 -6.32
N ASP A 56 12.83 8.87 -7.56
CA ASP A 56 13.02 7.69 -8.39
C ASP A 56 14.06 6.73 -7.83
N ALA A 57 15.13 7.24 -7.21
CA ALA A 57 16.12 6.40 -6.54
C ALA A 57 15.51 5.61 -5.38
N LEU A 58 14.66 6.25 -4.57
CA LEU A 58 13.91 5.57 -3.52
C LEU A 58 12.94 4.52 -4.08
N PHE A 59 12.18 4.88 -5.11
CA PHE A 59 11.19 3.99 -5.72
C PHE A 59 11.85 2.76 -6.35
N ARG A 60 12.90 2.94 -7.14
CA ARG A 60 13.68 1.83 -7.71
C ARG A 60 14.24 0.90 -6.63
N ARG A 61 14.72 1.48 -5.53
CA ARG A 61 15.21 0.68 -4.41
C ARG A 61 14.10 -0.11 -3.74
N ALA A 62 12.94 0.50 -3.54
CA ALA A 62 11.77 -0.16 -2.96
C ALA A 62 11.29 -1.32 -3.85
N ASP A 63 11.19 -1.11 -5.16
CA ASP A 63 10.81 -2.14 -6.12
C ASP A 63 11.83 -3.31 -6.09
N ALA A 64 13.12 -3.00 -6.16
CA ALA A 64 14.17 -4.03 -6.11
C ALA A 64 14.11 -4.89 -4.84
N LEU A 65 13.85 -4.27 -3.69
CA LEU A 65 13.69 -4.99 -2.43
C LEU A 65 12.44 -5.87 -2.43
N LEU A 66 11.30 -5.35 -2.89
CA LEU A 66 10.05 -6.10 -2.95
C LEU A 66 10.19 -7.34 -3.84
N PHE A 67 10.79 -7.18 -5.03
CA PHE A 67 10.97 -8.31 -5.96
C PHE A 67 12.00 -9.33 -5.48
N ALA A 68 12.90 -8.95 -4.59
CA ALA A 68 13.88 -9.84 -3.96
C ALA A 68 13.35 -10.57 -2.70
N LEU A 69 12.19 -10.18 -2.17
CA LEU A 69 11.61 -10.84 -0.99
C LEU A 69 11.25 -12.30 -1.29
N PRO A 70 11.46 -13.22 -0.33
CA PRO A 70 10.92 -14.57 -0.42
C PRO A 70 9.38 -14.54 -0.37
N GLU A 71 8.73 -15.58 -0.93
CA GLU A 71 7.25 -15.66 -0.98
C GLU A 71 6.61 -15.53 0.41
N SER A 72 7.20 -16.16 1.44
CA SER A 72 6.69 -16.07 2.81
C SER A 72 6.67 -14.64 3.37
N ALA A 73 7.61 -13.79 2.95
CA ALA A 73 7.62 -12.38 3.34
C ALA A 73 6.57 -11.56 2.57
N VAL A 74 6.31 -11.92 1.31
CA VAL A 74 5.21 -11.35 0.52
C VAL A 74 3.87 -11.75 1.12
N ASP A 75 3.70 -13.00 1.53
CA ASP A 75 2.47 -13.47 2.20
C ASP A 75 2.17 -12.67 3.47
N GLN A 76 3.19 -12.36 4.28
CA GLN A 76 3.03 -11.50 5.46
C GLN A 76 2.55 -10.07 5.10
N ILE A 77 3.01 -9.53 3.97
CA ILE A 77 2.52 -8.23 3.48
C ILE A 77 1.06 -8.34 3.06
N LEU A 78 0.69 -9.42 2.37
CA LEU A 78 -0.69 -9.67 1.93
C LEU A 78 -1.64 -9.87 3.10
N ASP A 79 -1.23 -10.57 4.14
CA ASP A 79 -2.00 -10.77 5.37
C ASP A 79 -2.28 -9.45 6.11
N ALA A 80 -1.40 -8.46 5.96
CA ALA A 80 -1.59 -7.12 6.50
C ALA A 80 -2.47 -6.21 5.63
N CYS A 81 -2.79 -6.62 4.39
CA CYS A 81 -3.69 -5.87 3.51
C CYS A 81 -5.15 -6.08 3.94
N PRO A 82 -5.98 -5.02 3.90
CA PRO A 82 -7.40 -5.16 4.23
C PRO A 82 -8.13 -6.01 3.19
N GLU A 83 -9.04 -6.85 3.66
CA GLU A 83 -9.92 -7.63 2.78
C GLU A 83 -10.90 -6.70 2.03
N LEU A 84 -11.00 -6.87 0.73
CA LEU A 84 -11.99 -6.18 -0.09
C LEU A 84 -13.42 -6.63 0.27
N GLY A 85 -14.37 -5.70 0.14
CA GLY A 85 -15.77 -5.97 0.47
C GLY A 85 -16.10 -5.89 1.96
N ARG A 86 -15.12 -5.61 2.83
CA ARG A 86 -15.33 -5.34 4.25
C ARG A 86 -15.07 -3.87 4.56
N ARG A 87 -15.80 -3.34 5.55
CA ARG A 87 -15.56 -1.98 6.01
C ARG A 87 -14.15 -1.85 6.55
N PRO A 88 -13.34 -0.92 6.03
CA PRO A 88 -11.96 -0.76 6.47
C PRO A 88 -11.88 -0.33 7.94
N ARG A 89 -10.91 -0.87 8.67
CA ARG A 89 -10.75 -0.64 10.12
C ARG A 89 -9.84 0.55 10.45
N SER A 90 -9.08 1.05 9.48
CA SER A 90 -8.15 2.17 9.66
C SER A 90 -8.42 3.28 8.66
N GLU A 91 -8.09 4.53 9.03
CA GLU A 91 -8.19 5.68 8.13
C GLU A 91 -7.37 5.50 6.84
N LYS A 92 -6.19 4.88 6.95
CA LYS A 92 -5.34 4.53 5.81
C LYS A 92 -6.06 3.58 4.85
N SER A 93 -6.66 2.52 5.39
CA SER A 93 -7.45 1.57 4.62
C SER A 93 -8.71 2.21 4.04
N GLN A 94 -9.34 3.14 4.75
CA GLN A 94 -10.48 3.91 4.24
C GLN A 94 -10.08 4.79 3.06
N ALA A 95 -8.96 5.50 3.14
CA ALA A 95 -8.47 6.34 2.05
C ALA A 95 -8.09 5.53 0.80
N GLU A 96 -7.60 4.31 0.97
CA GLU A 96 -7.22 3.42 -0.13
C GLU A 96 -8.40 2.64 -0.73
N GLN A 97 -9.45 2.38 0.07
CA GLN A 97 -10.62 1.58 -0.33
C GLN A 97 -11.88 2.40 -0.58
N CYS A 98 -11.88 3.70 -0.31
CA CYS A 98 -13.09 4.51 -0.46
C CYS A 98 -13.64 4.54 -1.90
N SER A 99 -12.79 4.27 -2.88
CA SER A 99 -13.19 4.14 -4.28
C SER A 99 -13.72 2.75 -4.66
N VAL A 100 -13.50 1.75 -3.81
CA VAL A 100 -14.00 0.37 -4.01
C VAL A 100 -15.29 0.14 -3.23
N TRP A 101 -15.76 1.15 -2.51
CA TRP A 101 -17.04 1.10 -1.81
C TRP A 101 -18.19 1.43 -2.77
N ASP A 102 -19.17 0.56 -2.84
CA ASP A 102 -20.44 0.78 -3.52
C ASP A 102 -21.56 0.81 -2.46
N GLU A 103 -22.55 1.69 -2.64
CA GLU A 103 -23.71 1.74 -1.76
C GLU A 103 -24.66 0.55 -1.99
N ASP A 104 -24.54 -0.12 -3.14
CA ASP A 104 -25.28 -1.35 -3.43
C ASP A 104 -24.70 -2.52 -2.62
N ALA A 105 -25.47 -2.97 -1.64
CA ALA A 105 -25.09 -4.09 -0.78
C ALA A 105 -24.89 -5.40 -1.58
N ALA A 106 -25.55 -5.55 -2.73
CA ALA A 106 -25.37 -6.73 -3.57
C ALA A 106 -23.98 -6.73 -4.23
N VAL A 107 -23.52 -5.59 -4.74
CA VAL A 107 -22.17 -5.43 -5.30
C VAL A 107 -21.11 -5.70 -4.24
N MET A 108 -21.29 -5.19 -3.02
CA MET A 108 -20.36 -5.41 -1.93
C MET A 108 -20.33 -6.88 -1.47
N ALA A 109 -21.49 -7.56 -1.48
CA ALA A 109 -21.56 -8.99 -1.18
C ALA A 109 -20.84 -9.83 -2.25
N GLU A 110 -21.05 -9.52 -3.52
CA GLU A 110 -20.37 -10.15 -4.66
C GLU A 110 -18.86 -9.95 -4.58
N LEU A 111 -18.41 -8.74 -4.27
CA LEU A 111 -16.97 -8.43 -4.08
C LEU A 111 -16.34 -9.25 -2.96
N ALA A 112 -17.05 -9.38 -1.83
CA ALA A 112 -16.59 -10.20 -0.71
C ALA A 112 -16.55 -11.70 -1.05
N GLU A 113 -17.51 -12.20 -1.83
CA GLU A 113 -17.55 -13.60 -2.28
C GLU A 113 -16.44 -13.90 -3.27
N SER A 114 -16.26 -13.06 -4.29
CA SER A 114 -15.19 -13.19 -5.28
C SER A 114 -13.81 -13.12 -4.64
N SER A 115 -13.61 -12.24 -3.65
CA SER A 115 -12.35 -12.16 -2.89
C SER A 115 -12.07 -13.43 -2.09
N ARG A 116 -13.11 -14.07 -1.52
CA ARG A 116 -12.95 -15.35 -0.82
C ARG A 116 -12.64 -16.49 -1.79
N ALA A 117 -13.30 -16.54 -2.94
CA ALA A 117 -13.02 -17.53 -3.99
C ALA A 117 -11.57 -17.42 -4.47
N TYR A 118 -11.09 -16.19 -4.66
CA TYR A 118 -9.70 -15.92 -5.00
C TYR A 118 -8.72 -16.41 -3.92
N ALA A 119 -8.95 -16.07 -2.66
CA ALA A 119 -8.12 -16.51 -1.55
C ALA A 119 -8.12 -18.04 -1.39
N THR A 120 -9.26 -18.69 -1.64
CA THR A 120 -9.37 -20.16 -1.63
C THR A 120 -8.53 -20.78 -2.74
N LYS A 121 -8.55 -20.21 -3.95
CA LYS A 121 -7.79 -20.72 -5.08
C LYS A 121 -6.28 -20.56 -4.89
N PHE A 122 -5.81 -19.39 -4.48
CA PHE A 122 -4.39 -19.04 -4.49
C PHE A 122 -3.69 -19.22 -3.14
N GLY A 123 -4.45 -19.32 -2.04
CA GLY A 123 -3.92 -19.42 -0.68
C GLY A 123 -3.47 -18.08 -0.08
N PHE A 124 -3.75 -16.96 -0.73
CA PHE A 124 -3.47 -15.60 -0.25
C PHE A 124 -4.56 -14.62 -0.70
N GLY A 125 -4.67 -13.47 0.00
CA GLY A 125 -5.69 -12.47 -0.29
C GLY A 125 -5.47 -11.74 -1.61
N PHE A 126 -6.57 -11.29 -2.23
CA PHE A 126 -6.52 -10.44 -3.40
C PHE A 126 -5.95 -9.07 -3.06
N VAL A 127 -5.05 -8.59 -3.87
CA VAL A 127 -4.49 -7.24 -3.78
C VAL A 127 -4.48 -6.59 -5.16
N MET A 128 -4.86 -5.32 -5.19
CA MET A 128 -4.86 -4.48 -6.39
C MET A 128 -4.66 -3.03 -5.98
N CYS A 129 -3.90 -2.28 -6.76
CA CYS A 129 -3.82 -0.83 -6.62
C CYS A 129 -5.08 -0.21 -7.22
N CYS A 130 -6.12 -0.06 -6.38
CA CYS A 130 -7.45 0.33 -6.85
C CYS A 130 -7.55 1.82 -7.23
N GLY A 131 -6.79 2.71 -6.58
CA GLY A 131 -6.87 4.15 -6.85
C GLY A 131 -8.31 4.66 -6.77
N THR A 132 -8.86 5.11 -7.90
CA THR A 132 -10.23 5.61 -8.05
C THR A 132 -11.15 4.63 -8.79
N MET A 133 -10.84 3.32 -8.81
CA MET A 133 -11.60 2.32 -9.54
C MET A 133 -12.93 2.01 -8.85
N GLU A 134 -13.98 1.83 -9.64
CA GLU A 134 -15.28 1.38 -9.16
C GLU A 134 -15.27 -0.09 -8.74
N ALA A 135 -16.14 -0.47 -7.81
CA ALA A 135 -16.24 -1.84 -7.30
C ALA A 135 -16.46 -2.88 -8.41
N ARG A 136 -17.24 -2.56 -9.44
CA ARG A 136 -17.48 -3.44 -10.61
C ARG A 136 -16.21 -3.68 -11.44
N THR A 137 -15.35 -2.67 -11.55
CA THR A 137 -14.04 -2.81 -12.23
C THR A 137 -13.13 -3.76 -11.45
N VAL A 138 -13.15 -3.68 -10.12
CA VAL A 138 -12.39 -4.58 -9.27
C VAL A 138 -12.94 -6.01 -9.33
N LEU A 139 -14.26 -6.19 -9.37
CA LEU A 139 -14.90 -7.50 -9.60
C LEU A 139 -14.44 -8.14 -10.91
N SER A 140 -14.46 -7.38 -12.01
CA SER A 140 -13.96 -7.86 -13.30
C SER A 140 -12.48 -8.27 -13.24
N ALA A 141 -11.67 -7.49 -12.53
CA ALA A 141 -10.26 -7.82 -12.35
C ALA A 141 -10.03 -9.11 -11.52
N ILE A 142 -10.85 -9.34 -10.49
CA ILE A 142 -10.81 -10.61 -9.72
C ILE A 142 -11.15 -11.79 -10.63
N ASP A 143 -12.21 -11.65 -11.42
CA ASP A 143 -12.66 -12.68 -12.37
C ASP A 143 -11.57 -13.04 -13.38
N ASP A 144 -10.97 -12.03 -14.00
CA ASP A 144 -9.86 -12.23 -14.96
C ASP A 144 -8.67 -12.94 -14.28
N ARG A 145 -8.30 -12.52 -13.09
CA ARG A 145 -7.15 -13.07 -12.36
C ARG A 145 -7.42 -14.47 -11.81
N LEU A 146 -8.67 -14.84 -11.59
CA LEU A 146 -9.05 -16.22 -11.26
C LEU A 146 -8.69 -17.23 -12.37
N HIS A 147 -8.44 -16.78 -13.59
CA HIS A 147 -7.99 -17.66 -14.69
C HIS A 147 -6.48 -17.88 -14.71
N ASN A 148 -5.70 -17.09 -13.96
CA ASN A 148 -4.26 -17.26 -13.87
C ASN A 148 -3.86 -18.58 -13.17
N ASP A 149 -2.67 -19.07 -13.49
CA ASP A 149 -1.95 -20.04 -12.66
C ASP A 149 -1.28 -19.32 -11.48
N VAL A 150 -0.85 -20.07 -10.47
CA VAL A 150 -0.27 -19.52 -9.24
C VAL A 150 1.02 -18.72 -9.51
N GLU A 151 1.87 -19.18 -10.43
CA GLU A 151 3.14 -18.52 -10.74
C GLU A 151 2.90 -17.14 -11.39
N THR A 152 1.99 -17.09 -12.36
CA THR A 152 1.56 -15.85 -13.02
C THR A 152 0.94 -14.90 -12.00
N GLU A 153 0.07 -15.42 -11.14
CA GLU A 153 -0.61 -14.59 -10.14
C GLU A 153 0.36 -14.02 -9.10
N ARG A 154 1.37 -14.75 -8.67
CA ARG A 154 2.44 -14.25 -7.80
C ARG A 154 3.19 -13.05 -8.42
N LYS A 155 3.43 -13.07 -9.73
CA LYS A 155 4.04 -11.94 -10.45
C LYS A 155 3.10 -10.73 -10.49
N VAL A 156 1.80 -10.95 -10.75
CA VAL A 156 0.79 -9.90 -10.75
C VAL A 156 0.70 -9.25 -9.37
N VAL A 157 0.62 -10.05 -8.31
CA VAL A 157 0.59 -9.56 -6.92
C VAL A 157 1.78 -8.66 -6.59
N ARG A 158 3.00 -9.07 -6.95
CA ARG A 158 4.19 -8.24 -6.71
C ARG A 158 4.13 -6.91 -7.46
N ASN A 159 3.65 -6.91 -8.69
CA ASN A 159 3.45 -5.69 -9.47
C ASN A 159 2.41 -4.76 -8.82
N GLU A 160 1.29 -5.30 -8.33
CA GLU A 160 0.28 -4.51 -7.63
C GLU A 160 0.82 -3.94 -6.31
N LEU A 161 1.56 -4.72 -5.53
CA LEU A 161 2.23 -4.25 -4.32
C LEU A 161 3.25 -3.15 -4.61
N ALA A 162 4.00 -3.24 -5.71
CA ALA A 162 4.93 -2.19 -6.14
C ALA A 162 4.19 -0.88 -6.43
N LYS A 163 3.06 -0.93 -7.13
CA LYS A 163 2.21 0.25 -7.39
C LYS A 163 1.67 0.87 -6.10
N ILE A 164 1.19 0.03 -5.18
CA ILE A 164 0.68 0.47 -3.87
C ILE A 164 1.80 1.13 -3.05
N ASN A 165 2.96 0.49 -2.95
CA ASN A 165 4.10 1.04 -2.23
C ASN A 165 4.52 2.39 -2.81
N ARG A 166 4.61 2.49 -4.14
CA ARG A 166 4.94 3.75 -4.83
C ARG A 166 3.93 4.85 -4.49
N SER A 167 2.65 4.59 -4.60
CA SER A 167 1.59 5.56 -4.25
C SER A 167 1.69 6.03 -2.79
N ARG A 168 2.00 5.12 -1.87
CA ARG A 168 2.19 5.46 -0.46
C ARG A 168 3.46 6.26 -0.20
N LEU A 169 4.57 5.91 -0.87
CA LEU A 169 5.83 6.65 -0.80
C LEU A 169 5.68 8.06 -1.40
N GLU A 170 5.01 8.20 -2.53
CA GLU A 170 4.69 9.51 -3.12
C GLU A 170 3.87 10.38 -2.16
N ARG A 171 2.88 9.80 -1.48
CA ARG A 171 2.07 10.51 -0.49
C ARG A 171 2.90 10.91 0.74
N MET A 172 3.78 10.03 1.21
CA MET A 172 4.68 10.31 2.32
C MET A 172 5.63 11.46 2.01
N LEU A 173 6.23 11.47 0.81
CA LEU A 173 7.19 12.50 0.40
C LEU A 173 6.51 13.80 -0.03
N GLY A 174 5.32 13.71 -0.63
CA GLY A 174 4.68 14.83 -1.31
C GLY A 174 5.27 15.09 -2.70
N PRO A 175 4.85 16.17 -3.37
CA PRO A 175 5.34 16.52 -4.69
C PRO A 175 6.84 16.88 -4.65
N GLU A 176 7.54 16.62 -5.76
CA GLU A 176 8.93 17.08 -5.90
C GLU A 176 9.01 18.60 -5.74
N GLY A 177 9.91 19.05 -4.86
CA GLY A 177 10.03 20.47 -4.49
C GLY A 177 9.15 20.93 -3.34
N GLY A 178 8.32 20.04 -2.76
CA GLY A 178 7.44 20.30 -1.63
C GLY A 178 6.22 21.17 -1.98
N TYR A 179 5.33 21.34 -1.01
CA TYR A 179 4.12 22.18 -1.17
C TYR A 179 4.40 23.69 -1.25
N GLN A 180 5.64 24.13 -1.03
CA GLN A 180 6.02 25.53 -1.04
C GLN A 180 6.06 26.16 -2.44
N ASN A 181 5.94 25.36 -3.48
CA ASN A 181 5.97 25.77 -4.88
C ASN A 181 4.59 25.77 -5.57
N TRP A 182 3.50 25.71 -4.80
CA TRP A 182 2.13 25.76 -5.31
C TRP A 182 1.45 27.07 -4.94
#